data_f1ea3d06668a8e84997e4f2586b444d3
#
_entry.id   f1ea3d06668a8e84997e4f2586b444d3
#
_cell.length_a   1.000
_cell.length_b   1.000
_cell.length_c   1.000
_cell.angle_alpha   90.00
_cell.angle_beta   90.00
_cell.angle_gamma   90.00
#
_symmetry.space_group_name_H-M   'P 1'
#
loop_
_entity.id
_entity.type
_entity.pdbx_description
1 polymer ?
#
loop_
_entity_poly.entity_id
_entity_poly.type
_entity_poly.pdbx_seq_one_letter_code
_entity_poly.pdbx_strand_id
1 'polypeptide(L)'
;FVGPPLGSLFLLAAFSMPFFVDAATFFAAAALVALIPGTFRAEHPERVQGEPVPSWRADLKEGVRWLYHHRLLWSMAIILGLMNMASMLSGSMFVLFAQDVLNITPLTFAFMGFGFAIGAVIGGYVAPWLSKKLGSGTCLAITLGSSAVVNFSVGLSSWWPLTAALFAVGTLFGSSWNVITVSLRQSIIPPHLLGRVNSVYRFFAWGMIPVGALIGGIVVTVARGL
;
A
#
# COMPACT_ATOMS: atom_id res chain seq x y z
N PHE A 1 -7.75 4.34 6.07
CA PHE A 1 -8.91 3.55 5.60
C PHE A 1 -10.26 4.22 5.91
N VAL A 2 -10.32 5.13 6.88
CA VAL A 2 -11.53 5.90 7.22
C VAL A 2 -11.67 7.16 6.35
N GLY A 3 -10.58 7.60 5.72
CA GLY A 3 -10.51 8.83 4.91
C GLY A 3 -11.54 8.91 3.78
N PRO A 4 -11.62 7.93 2.85
CA PRO A 4 -12.55 8.00 1.73
C PRO A 4 -14.02 8.12 2.14
N PRO A 5 -14.55 7.33 3.11
CA PRO A 5 -15.91 7.51 3.60
C PRO A 5 -16.15 8.89 4.22
N LEU A 6 -15.23 9.37 5.07
CA LEU A 6 -15.36 10.71 5.66
C LEU A 6 -15.24 11.80 4.59
N GLY A 7 -14.35 11.66 3.62
CA GLY A 7 -14.21 12.59 2.51
C GLY A 7 -15.51 12.73 1.73
N SER A 8 -16.19 11.61 1.45
CA SER A 8 -17.49 11.63 0.77
C SER A 8 -18.58 12.34 1.58
N LEU A 9 -18.59 12.18 2.91
CA LEU A 9 -19.53 12.91 3.78
C LEU A 9 -19.24 14.41 3.81
N PHE A 10 -17.97 14.81 3.85
CA PHE A 10 -17.60 16.24 3.81
C PHE A 10 -17.95 16.88 2.47
N LEU A 11 -17.85 16.15 1.36
CA LEU A 11 -18.28 16.64 0.04
C LEU A 11 -19.77 16.95 -0.02
N LEU A 12 -20.62 16.28 0.78
CA LEU A 12 -22.04 16.61 0.88
C LEU A 12 -22.28 17.98 1.53
N ALA A 13 -21.38 18.44 2.40
CA ALA A 13 -21.47 19.75 3.04
C ALA A 13 -20.92 20.88 2.15
N ALA A 14 -19.72 20.68 1.60
CA ALA A 14 -19.09 21.59 0.66
C ALA A 14 -17.94 20.89 -0.08
N PHE A 15 -17.77 21.19 -1.37
CA PHE A 15 -16.69 20.60 -2.21
C PHE A 15 -15.28 20.85 -1.65
N SER A 16 -15.07 21.98 -0.97
CA SER A 16 -13.77 22.36 -0.36
C SER A 16 -13.55 21.79 1.04
N MET A 17 -14.59 21.28 1.70
CA MET A 17 -14.53 20.83 3.10
C MET A 17 -13.47 19.74 3.37
N PRO A 18 -13.31 18.69 2.53
CA PRO A 18 -12.27 17.70 2.73
C PRO A 18 -10.87 18.29 2.79
N PHE A 19 -10.56 19.30 1.97
CA PHE A 19 -9.26 19.96 1.92
C PHE A 19 -8.97 20.76 3.21
N PHE A 20 -9.96 21.45 3.76
CA PHE A 20 -9.81 22.18 5.03
C PHE A 20 -9.62 21.23 6.22
N VAL A 21 -10.37 20.13 6.25
CA VAL A 21 -10.22 19.12 7.32
C VAL A 21 -8.85 18.46 7.22
N ASP A 22 -8.40 18.08 6.03
CA ASP A 22 -7.09 17.51 5.80
C ASP A 22 -5.98 18.47 6.24
N ALA A 23 -6.03 19.73 5.82
CA ALA A 23 -5.09 20.76 6.25
C ALA A 23 -5.07 20.94 7.78
N ALA A 24 -6.23 20.95 8.43
CA ALA A 24 -6.32 21.05 9.87
C ALA A 24 -5.65 19.87 10.59
N THR A 25 -5.83 18.64 10.06
CA THR A 25 -5.15 17.45 10.61
C THR A 25 -3.63 17.52 10.47
N PHE A 26 -3.10 18.05 9.36
CA PHE A 26 -1.67 18.29 9.19
C PHE A 26 -1.13 19.35 10.16
N PHE A 27 -1.85 20.44 10.35
CA PHE A 27 -1.45 21.46 11.35
C PHE A 27 -1.46 20.90 12.78
N ALA A 28 -2.47 20.12 13.14
CA ALA A 28 -2.53 19.43 14.43
C ALA A 28 -1.36 18.45 14.60
N ALA A 29 -1.07 17.65 13.58
CA ALA A 29 0.06 16.71 13.59
C ALA A 29 1.41 17.46 13.72
N ALA A 30 1.61 18.55 12.98
CA ALA A 30 2.81 19.38 13.07
C ALA A 30 2.99 19.98 14.47
N ALA A 31 1.91 20.50 15.07
CA ALA A 31 1.93 21.01 16.43
C ALA A 31 2.29 19.90 17.45
N LEU A 32 1.69 18.71 17.32
CA LEU A 32 2.02 17.57 18.19
C LEU A 32 3.49 17.16 18.06
N VAL A 33 4.02 17.09 16.83
CA VAL A 33 5.45 16.79 16.61
C VAL A 33 6.36 17.87 17.21
N ALA A 34 6.00 19.16 17.09
CA ALA A 34 6.77 20.26 17.67
C ALA A 34 6.78 20.22 19.21
N LEU A 35 5.77 19.62 19.84
CA LEU A 35 5.70 19.45 21.29
C LEU A 35 6.53 18.28 21.83
N ILE A 36 7.07 17.41 20.95
CA ILE A 36 7.89 16.27 21.39
C ILE A 36 9.27 16.80 21.84
N PRO A 37 9.62 16.73 23.14
CA PRO A 37 10.90 17.17 23.62
C PRO A 37 11.99 16.17 23.20
N GLY A 38 13.14 16.68 22.75
CA GLY A 38 14.32 15.87 22.45
C GLY A 38 14.94 16.16 21.09
N THR A 39 16.20 15.81 20.94
CA THR A 39 16.91 15.83 19.68
C THR A 39 16.82 14.44 19.04
N PHE A 40 15.97 14.31 18.01
CA PHE A 40 15.83 13.07 17.23
C PHE A 40 16.94 12.89 16.19
N ARG A 41 18.10 13.49 16.44
CA ARG A 41 19.26 13.32 15.59
C ARG A 41 19.78 11.91 15.84
N ALA A 42 19.87 11.09 14.78
CA ALA A 42 20.52 9.80 14.88
C ALA A 42 21.95 10.02 15.41
N GLU A 43 22.30 9.37 16.53
CA GLU A 43 23.67 9.34 16.99
C GLU A 43 24.49 8.67 15.89
N HIS A 44 25.27 9.47 15.18
CA HIS A 44 26.31 8.91 14.33
C HIS A 44 27.38 8.34 15.26
N PRO A 45 27.78 7.07 15.11
CA PRO A 45 28.93 6.56 15.82
C PRO A 45 30.09 7.57 15.69
N GLU A 46 30.78 7.84 16.79
CA GLU A 46 31.94 8.75 16.77
C GLU A 46 32.84 8.38 15.60
N ARG A 47 33.01 9.31 14.68
CA ARG A 47 33.84 9.10 13.51
C ARG A 47 35.27 8.84 13.95
N VAL A 48 35.78 7.69 13.63
CA VAL A 48 37.23 7.44 13.68
C VAL A 48 37.85 8.36 12.63
N GLN A 49 38.78 9.23 13.07
CA GLN A 49 39.50 10.14 12.15
C GLN A 49 40.20 9.30 11.09
N GLY A 50 39.82 9.52 9.80
CA GLY A 50 40.40 8.81 8.67
C GLY A 50 39.42 7.91 7.90
N GLU A 51 38.20 7.68 8.39
CA GLU A 51 37.22 6.93 7.58
C GLU A 51 36.64 7.78 6.44
N PRO A 52 36.47 7.20 5.24
CA PRO A 52 35.87 7.88 4.10
C PRO A 52 34.46 8.36 4.47
N VAL A 53 34.11 9.58 4.07
CA VAL A 53 32.75 10.09 4.24
C VAL A 53 31.76 9.15 3.56
N PRO A 54 30.76 8.58 4.28
CA PRO A 54 29.76 7.72 3.66
C PRO A 54 29.10 8.46 2.50
N SER A 55 29.28 7.96 1.29
CA SER A 55 28.62 8.51 0.12
C SER A 55 27.22 7.89 0.02
N TRP A 56 26.18 8.71 -0.22
CA TRP A 56 24.83 8.20 -0.45
C TRP A 56 24.78 7.11 -1.55
N ARG A 57 25.71 7.19 -2.53
CA ARG A 57 25.84 6.19 -3.59
C ARG A 57 26.40 4.86 -3.05
N ALA A 58 27.32 4.91 -2.10
CA ALA A 58 27.86 3.71 -1.44
C ALA A 58 26.75 3.06 -0.60
N ASP A 59 26.01 3.84 0.17
CA ASP A 59 24.87 3.39 0.97
C ASP A 59 23.77 2.75 0.11
N LEU A 60 23.43 3.37 -1.01
CA LEU A 60 22.47 2.83 -1.96
C LEU A 60 22.97 1.51 -2.57
N LYS A 61 24.24 1.47 -3.00
CA LYS A 61 24.85 0.25 -3.57
C LYS A 61 24.88 -0.89 -2.57
N GLU A 62 25.16 -0.59 -1.31
CA GLU A 62 25.16 -1.58 -0.23
C GLU A 62 23.73 -2.13 -0.02
N GLY A 63 22.72 -1.27 0.08
CA GLY A 63 21.32 -1.68 0.20
C GLY A 63 20.84 -2.54 -0.96
N VAL A 64 21.15 -2.14 -2.21
CA VAL A 64 20.82 -2.91 -3.42
C VAL A 64 21.53 -4.27 -3.40
N ARG A 65 22.83 -4.28 -3.13
CA ARG A 65 23.62 -5.51 -3.10
C ARG A 65 23.10 -6.47 -2.04
N TRP A 66 22.82 -5.98 -0.86
CA TRP A 66 22.30 -6.79 0.24
C TRP A 66 20.93 -7.38 -0.11
N LEU A 67 19.99 -6.55 -0.60
CA LEU A 67 18.65 -6.98 -1.00
C LEU A 67 18.70 -8.03 -2.11
N TYR A 68 19.53 -7.82 -3.13
CA TYR A 68 19.70 -8.75 -4.26
C TYR A 68 20.22 -10.13 -3.83
N HIS A 69 21.14 -10.18 -2.86
CA HIS A 69 21.66 -11.45 -2.34
C HIS A 69 20.69 -12.16 -1.39
N HIS A 70 19.67 -11.45 -0.88
CA HIS A 70 18.66 -12.04 -0.01
C HIS A 70 17.44 -12.49 -0.80
N ARG A 71 17.47 -13.72 -1.35
CA ARG A 71 16.45 -14.25 -2.28
C ARG A 71 15.00 -14.02 -1.83
N LEU A 72 14.70 -14.25 -0.54
CA LEU A 72 13.35 -14.08 -0.01
C LEU A 72 12.88 -12.63 -0.14
N LEU A 73 13.66 -11.67 0.36
CA LEU A 73 13.26 -10.26 0.36
C LEU A 73 13.28 -9.67 -1.06
N TRP A 74 14.17 -10.11 -1.91
CA TRP A 74 14.18 -9.75 -3.33
C TRP A 74 12.90 -10.21 -4.04
N SER A 75 12.52 -11.49 -3.87
CA SER A 75 11.26 -12.02 -4.42
C SER A 75 10.05 -11.24 -3.92
N MET A 76 10.01 -10.95 -2.62
CA MET A 76 8.92 -10.17 -2.01
C MET A 76 8.85 -8.75 -2.57
N ALA A 77 9.99 -8.09 -2.85
CA ALA A 77 10.01 -6.76 -3.46
C ALA A 77 9.43 -6.78 -4.88
N ILE A 78 9.82 -7.78 -5.70
CA ILE A 78 9.29 -7.96 -7.05
C ILE A 78 7.80 -8.27 -7.01
N ILE A 79 7.36 -9.22 -6.19
CA ILE A 79 5.94 -9.58 -6.05
C ILE A 79 5.12 -8.36 -5.65
N LEU A 80 5.58 -7.60 -4.65
CA LEU A 80 4.88 -6.38 -4.22
C LEU A 80 4.84 -5.33 -5.33
N GLY A 81 5.92 -5.17 -6.10
CA GLY A 81 5.94 -4.28 -7.26
C GLY A 81 4.90 -4.68 -8.32
N LEU A 82 4.83 -5.96 -8.67
CA LEU A 82 3.84 -6.48 -9.62
C LEU A 82 2.41 -6.33 -9.09
N MET A 83 2.19 -6.59 -7.80
CA MET A 83 0.89 -6.37 -7.16
C MET A 83 0.47 -4.90 -7.22
N ASN A 84 1.37 -3.97 -6.91
CA ASN A 84 1.11 -2.54 -6.97
C ASN A 84 0.83 -2.08 -8.40
N MET A 85 1.59 -2.58 -9.37
CA MET A 85 1.35 -2.33 -10.80
C MET A 85 -0.04 -2.80 -11.22
N ALA A 86 -0.39 -4.05 -10.92
CA ALA A 86 -1.70 -4.62 -11.25
C ALA A 86 -2.85 -3.89 -10.54
N SER A 87 -2.67 -3.55 -9.26
CA SER A 87 -3.65 -2.79 -8.48
C SER A 87 -3.88 -1.39 -9.07
N MET A 88 -2.82 -0.72 -9.51
CA MET A 88 -2.95 0.61 -10.10
C MET A 88 -3.56 0.57 -11.50
N LEU A 89 -3.22 -0.46 -12.28
CA LEU A 89 -3.85 -0.73 -13.57
C LEU A 89 -5.36 -0.93 -13.40
N SER A 90 -5.77 -1.82 -12.50
CA SER A 90 -7.19 -2.05 -12.20
C SER A 90 -7.87 -0.81 -11.61
N GLY A 91 -7.20 -0.11 -10.71
CA GLY A 91 -7.72 1.10 -10.05
C GLY A 91 -7.99 2.24 -11.02
N SER A 92 -7.15 2.44 -12.04
CA SER A 92 -7.36 3.47 -13.07
C SER A 92 -8.61 3.20 -13.93
N MET A 93 -8.97 1.94 -14.10
CA MET A 93 -10.17 1.53 -14.86
C MET A 93 -11.43 1.42 -13.98
N PHE A 94 -11.23 1.32 -12.65
CA PHE A 94 -12.32 1.00 -11.73
C PHE A 94 -13.44 2.06 -11.71
N VAL A 95 -13.11 3.35 -11.81
CA VAL A 95 -14.12 4.41 -11.83
C VAL A 95 -15.07 4.25 -13.02
N LEU A 96 -14.52 3.92 -14.20
CA LEU A 96 -15.30 3.68 -15.41
C LEU A 96 -16.15 2.42 -15.27
N PHE A 97 -15.56 1.33 -14.78
CA PHE A 97 -16.26 0.08 -14.51
C PHE A 97 -17.42 0.30 -13.52
N ALA A 98 -17.18 1.10 -12.50
CA ALA A 98 -18.17 1.44 -11.49
C ALA A 98 -19.38 2.23 -12.07
N GLN A 99 -19.10 3.13 -13.01
CA GLN A 99 -20.13 3.92 -13.70
C GLN A 99 -20.86 3.10 -14.79
N ASP A 100 -20.10 2.45 -15.66
CA ASP A 100 -20.64 1.87 -16.88
C ASP A 100 -21.23 0.45 -16.65
N VAL A 101 -20.68 -0.34 -15.71
CA VAL A 101 -21.12 -1.71 -15.44
C VAL A 101 -21.93 -1.84 -14.16
N LEU A 102 -21.45 -1.21 -13.06
CA LEU A 102 -22.12 -1.33 -11.77
C LEU A 102 -23.22 -0.29 -11.59
N ASN A 103 -23.30 0.74 -12.44
CA ASN A 103 -24.29 1.84 -12.39
C ASN A 103 -24.37 2.49 -10.99
N ILE A 104 -23.23 2.69 -10.34
CA ILE A 104 -23.18 3.19 -8.98
C ILE A 104 -23.32 4.71 -8.93
N THR A 105 -24.05 5.18 -7.92
CA THR A 105 -24.14 6.60 -7.56
C THR A 105 -22.97 7.02 -6.67
N PRO A 106 -22.68 8.32 -6.50
CA PRO A 106 -21.67 8.78 -5.54
C PRO A 106 -21.90 8.26 -4.11
N LEU A 107 -23.15 8.08 -3.70
CA LEU A 107 -23.52 7.54 -2.40
C LEU A 107 -23.16 6.05 -2.28
N THR A 108 -23.48 5.24 -3.27
CA THR A 108 -23.10 3.80 -3.28
C THR A 108 -21.60 3.62 -3.37
N PHE A 109 -20.88 4.52 -4.06
CA PHE A 109 -19.43 4.54 -4.08
C PHE A 109 -18.85 4.78 -2.67
N ALA A 110 -19.44 5.70 -1.91
CA ALA A 110 -19.07 5.93 -0.51
C ALA A 110 -19.28 4.68 0.36
N PHE A 111 -20.41 3.98 0.18
CA PHE A 111 -20.66 2.72 0.91
C PHE A 111 -19.62 1.62 0.57
N MET A 112 -19.16 1.53 -0.66
CA MET A 112 -18.07 0.63 -1.03
C MET A 112 -16.79 0.95 -0.26
N GLY A 113 -16.51 2.22 0.01
CA GLY A 113 -15.38 2.67 0.83
C GLY A 113 -15.41 2.12 2.27
N PHE A 114 -16.59 1.94 2.87
CA PHE A 114 -16.69 1.28 4.17
C PHE A 114 -16.28 -0.19 4.12
N GLY A 115 -16.61 -0.90 3.05
CA GLY A 115 -16.13 -2.27 2.82
C GLY A 115 -14.60 -2.35 2.85
N PHE A 116 -13.92 -1.44 2.14
CA PHE A 116 -12.45 -1.33 2.18
C PHE A 116 -11.92 -1.11 3.60
N ALA A 117 -12.53 -0.21 4.37
CA ALA A 117 -12.09 0.11 5.72
C ALA A 117 -12.25 -1.09 6.66
N ILE A 118 -13.41 -1.74 6.63
CA ILE A 118 -13.70 -2.91 7.46
C ILE A 118 -12.72 -4.05 7.13
N GLY A 119 -12.54 -4.37 5.86
CA GLY A 119 -11.61 -5.41 5.43
C GLY A 119 -10.17 -5.13 5.89
N ALA A 120 -9.70 -3.89 5.76
CA ALA A 120 -8.37 -3.50 6.17
C ALA A 120 -8.15 -3.63 7.69
N VAL A 121 -9.11 -3.21 8.49
CA VAL A 121 -9.06 -3.33 9.95
C VAL A 121 -9.03 -4.81 10.37
N ILE A 122 -9.95 -5.62 9.86
CA ILE A 122 -9.99 -7.06 10.16
C ILE A 122 -8.68 -7.73 9.74
N GLY A 123 -8.18 -7.42 8.54
CA GLY A 123 -6.91 -7.98 8.04
C GLY A 123 -5.73 -7.65 8.93
N GLY A 124 -5.65 -6.43 9.46
CA GLY A 124 -4.61 -6.01 10.41
C GLY A 124 -4.62 -6.82 11.70
N TYR A 125 -5.80 -7.11 12.24
CA TYR A 125 -5.94 -7.90 13.47
C TYR A 125 -5.76 -9.41 13.25
N VAL A 126 -6.25 -9.94 12.14
CA VAL A 126 -6.21 -11.38 11.84
C VAL A 126 -4.82 -11.83 11.39
N ALA A 127 -4.07 -10.98 10.71
CA ALA A 127 -2.77 -11.31 10.14
C ALA A 127 -1.74 -11.90 11.14
N PRO A 128 -1.51 -11.31 12.34
CA PRO A 128 -0.56 -11.86 13.31
C PRO A 128 -0.98 -13.23 13.83
N TRP A 129 -2.27 -13.42 14.07
CA TRP A 129 -2.82 -14.69 14.56
C TRP A 129 -2.68 -15.79 13.49
N LEU A 130 -3.06 -15.47 12.24
CA LEU A 130 -2.99 -16.41 11.12
C LEU A 130 -1.54 -16.79 10.79
N SER A 131 -0.63 -15.82 10.83
CA SER A 131 0.80 -16.04 10.60
C SER A 131 1.45 -16.93 11.68
N LYS A 132 1.01 -16.81 12.94
CA LYS A 132 1.46 -17.70 14.02
C LYS A 132 0.95 -19.13 13.84
N LYS A 133 -0.27 -19.30 13.31
CA LYS A 133 -0.91 -20.62 13.17
C LYS A 133 -0.47 -21.37 11.92
N LEU A 134 -0.35 -20.70 10.79
CA LEU A 134 -0.07 -21.31 9.48
C LEU A 134 1.36 -21.07 8.98
N GLY A 135 2.10 -20.20 9.66
CA GLY A 135 3.39 -19.73 9.20
C GLY A 135 3.30 -18.61 8.14
N SER A 136 4.27 -17.70 8.15
CA SER A 136 4.26 -16.52 7.28
C SER A 136 4.23 -16.87 5.78
N GLY A 137 4.94 -17.91 5.35
CA GLY A 137 4.98 -18.31 3.94
C GLY A 137 3.62 -18.77 3.41
N THR A 138 2.91 -19.63 4.16
CA THR A 138 1.56 -20.09 3.81
C THR A 138 0.57 -18.93 3.78
N CYS A 139 0.65 -18.02 4.75
CA CYS A 139 -0.20 -16.82 4.77
C CYS A 139 0.03 -15.94 3.56
N LEU A 140 1.28 -15.72 3.16
CA LEU A 140 1.60 -14.94 1.97
C LEU A 140 1.07 -15.60 0.70
N ALA A 141 1.15 -16.92 0.58
CA ALA A 141 0.57 -17.66 -0.54
C ALA A 141 -0.96 -17.52 -0.58
N ILE A 142 -1.62 -17.64 0.56
CA ILE A 142 -3.08 -17.44 0.68
C ILE A 142 -3.46 -16.02 0.29
N THR A 143 -2.74 -14.99 0.74
CA THR A 143 -3.06 -13.60 0.42
C THR A 143 -2.91 -13.32 -1.07
N LEU A 144 -1.88 -13.88 -1.74
CA LEU A 144 -1.70 -13.77 -3.19
C LEU A 144 -2.82 -14.48 -3.96
N GLY A 145 -3.10 -15.73 -3.60
CA GLY A 145 -4.17 -16.51 -4.24
C GLY A 145 -5.54 -15.85 -4.08
N SER A 146 -5.85 -15.39 -2.86
CA SER A 146 -7.09 -14.67 -2.58
C SER A 146 -7.19 -13.36 -3.37
N SER A 147 -6.10 -12.61 -3.51
CA SER A 147 -6.09 -11.39 -4.33
C SER A 147 -6.41 -11.70 -5.79
N ALA A 148 -5.86 -12.77 -6.34
CA ALA A 148 -6.17 -13.21 -7.73
C ALA A 148 -7.65 -13.58 -7.89
N VAL A 149 -8.19 -14.39 -6.97
CA VAL A 149 -9.61 -14.79 -6.99
C VAL A 149 -10.52 -13.57 -6.83
N VAL A 150 -10.22 -12.66 -5.90
CA VAL A 150 -11.03 -11.45 -5.69
C VAL A 150 -11.05 -10.59 -6.95
N ASN A 151 -9.88 -10.27 -7.53
CA ASN A 151 -9.83 -9.44 -8.74
C ASN A 151 -10.56 -10.09 -9.93
N PHE A 152 -10.40 -11.39 -10.10
CA PHE A 152 -11.13 -12.13 -11.11
C PHE A 152 -12.65 -12.07 -10.90
N SER A 153 -13.11 -12.28 -9.67
CA SER A 153 -14.53 -12.21 -9.32
C SER A 153 -15.11 -10.80 -9.45
N VAL A 154 -14.33 -9.76 -9.15
CA VAL A 154 -14.73 -8.37 -9.40
C VAL A 154 -14.96 -8.11 -10.88
N GLY A 155 -14.06 -8.62 -11.75
CA GLY A 155 -14.21 -8.48 -13.21
C GLY A 155 -15.45 -9.15 -13.79
N LEU A 156 -15.99 -10.17 -13.12
CA LEU A 156 -17.23 -10.87 -13.51
C LEU A 156 -18.50 -10.30 -12.84
N SER A 157 -18.34 -9.41 -11.86
CA SER A 157 -19.45 -8.89 -11.08
C SER A 157 -20.14 -7.73 -11.80
N SER A 158 -21.47 -7.78 -11.91
CA SER A 158 -22.32 -6.67 -12.33
C SER A 158 -23.17 -6.09 -11.17
N TRP A 159 -22.96 -6.59 -9.96
CA TRP A 159 -23.75 -6.23 -8.78
C TRP A 159 -22.86 -5.55 -7.72
N TRP A 160 -23.09 -4.26 -7.48
CA TRP A 160 -22.22 -3.45 -6.62
C TRP A 160 -22.08 -3.96 -5.17
N PRO A 161 -23.10 -4.55 -4.49
CA PRO A 161 -22.91 -5.06 -3.12
C PRO A 161 -21.94 -6.25 -3.08
N LEU A 162 -21.99 -7.12 -4.10
CA LEU A 162 -21.02 -8.20 -4.23
C LEU A 162 -19.60 -7.66 -4.46
N THR A 163 -19.47 -6.66 -5.32
CA THR A 163 -18.18 -6.01 -5.57
C THR A 163 -17.64 -5.35 -4.30
N ALA A 164 -18.50 -4.69 -3.50
CA ALA A 164 -18.11 -4.12 -2.21
C ALA A 164 -17.63 -5.19 -1.22
N ALA A 165 -18.31 -6.32 -1.14
CA ALA A 165 -17.90 -7.45 -0.30
C ALA A 165 -16.57 -8.05 -0.78
N LEU A 166 -16.39 -8.20 -2.08
CA LEU A 166 -15.12 -8.68 -2.67
C LEU A 166 -13.97 -7.72 -2.35
N PHE A 167 -14.19 -6.42 -2.41
CA PHE A 167 -13.17 -5.45 -2.00
C PHE A 167 -12.86 -5.50 -0.50
N ALA A 168 -13.86 -5.72 0.35
CA ALA A 168 -13.61 -5.93 1.78
C ALA A 168 -12.70 -7.16 2.00
N VAL A 169 -12.96 -8.26 1.30
CA VAL A 169 -12.09 -9.45 1.34
C VAL A 169 -10.70 -9.15 0.77
N GLY A 170 -10.62 -8.45 -0.36
CA GLY A 170 -9.35 -8.06 -0.99
C GLY A 170 -8.48 -7.20 -0.07
N THR A 171 -9.07 -6.20 0.60
CA THR A 171 -8.34 -5.32 1.53
C THR A 171 -7.96 -6.03 2.82
N LEU A 172 -8.75 -7.01 3.28
CA LEU A 172 -8.39 -7.89 4.40
C LEU A 172 -7.07 -8.62 4.09
N PHE A 173 -6.99 -9.27 2.93
CA PHE A 173 -5.76 -9.96 2.53
C PHE A 173 -4.62 -9.00 2.21
N GLY A 174 -4.88 -7.86 1.58
CA GLY A 174 -3.86 -6.82 1.32
C GLY A 174 -3.25 -6.24 2.60
N SER A 175 -4.06 -5.98 3.63
CA SER A 175 -3.58 -5.55 4.94
C SER A 175 -2.79 -6.66 5.64
N SER A 176 -3.26 -7.90 5.54
CA SER A 176 -2.54 -9.06 6.09
C SER A 176 -1.17 -9.22 5.42
N TRP A 177 -1.08 -9.10 4.10
CA TRP A 177 0.19 -9.06 3.37
C TRP A 177 1.12 -7.99 3.92
N ASN A 178 0.63 -6.77 4.10
CA ASN A 178 1.44 -5.65 4.58
C ASN A 178 2.00 -5.92 5.98
N VAL A 179 1.15 -6.34 6.93
CA VAL A 179 1.58 -6.63 8.31
C VAL A 179 2.65 -7.73 8.34
N ILE A 180 2.42 -8.84 7.62
CA ILE A 180 3.35 -9.98 7.62
C ILE A 180 4.68 -9.58 6.96
N THR A 181 4.65 -8.91 5.82
CA THR A 181 5.87 -8.57 5.08
C THR A 181 6.69 -7.48 5.77
N VAL A 182 6.05 -6.51 6.43
CA VAL A 182 6.76 -5.48 7.23
C VAL A 182 7.44 -6.14 8.42
N SER A 183 6.71 -6.96 9.18
CA SER A 183 7.25 -7.68 10.34
C SER A 183 8.43 -8.59 9.95
N LEU A 184 8.29 -9.33 8.86
CA LEU A 184 9.33 -10.23 8.35
C LEU A 184 10.59 -9.46 7.92
N ARG A 185 10.44 -8.32 7.24
CA ARG A 185 11.58 -7.47 6.89
C ARG A 185 12.31 -6.94 8.11
N GLN A 186 11.57 -6.48 9.11
CA GLN A 186 12.16 -5.96 10.35
C GLN A 186 12.90 -7.04 11.15
N SER A 187 12.48 -8.30 11.05
CA SER A 187 13.15 -9.42 11.75
C SER A 187 14.39 -9.93 11.02
N ILE A 188 14.49 -9.75 9.70
CA ILE A 188 15.57 -10.29 8.87
C ILE A 188 16.68 -9.26 8.65
N ILE A 189 16.32 -7.99 8.44
CA ILE A 189 17.28 -6.95 8.08
C ILE A 189 18.02 -6.48 9.33
N PRO A 190 19.37 -6.49 9.34
CA PRO A 190 20.14 -5.94 10.45
C PRO A 190 19.80 -4.47 10.71
N PRO A 191 19.75 -4.01 11.98
CA PRO A 191 19.30 -2.65 12.32
C PRO A 191 20.06 -1.54 11.58
N HIS A 192 21.37 -1.67 11.39
CA HIS A 192 22.21 -0.69 10.69
C HIS A 192 21.94 -0.59 9.17
N LEU A 193 21.34 -1.63 8.57
CA LEU A 193 20.99 -1.68 7.13
C LEU A 193 19.49 -1.41 6.89
N LEU A 194 18.67 -1.39 7.95
CA LEU A 194 17.22 -1.36 7.82
C LEU A 194 16.72 -0.18 6.95
N GLY A 195 17.27 1.01 7.15
CA GLY A 195 16.91 2.19 6.37
C GLY A 195 17.30 2.05 4.89
N ARG A 196 18.54 1.64 4.62
CA ARG A 196 19.10 1.50 3.27
C ARG A 196 18.37 0.43 2.47
N VAL A 197 18.20 -0.75 3.04
CA VAL A 197 17.51 -1.87 2.38
C VAL A 197 16.02 -1.58 2.20
N ASN A 198 15.37 -0.97 3.20
CA ASN A 198 13.95 -0.64 3.10
C ASN A 198 13.67 0.44 2.04
N SER A 199 14.56 1.41 1.87
CA SER A 199 14.45 2.43 0.80
C SER A 199 14.52 1.78 -0.58
N VAL A 200 15.46 0.86 -0.81
CA VAL A 200 15.58 0.12 -2.07
C VAL A 200 14.37 -0.78 -2.30
N TYR A 201 13.93 -1.51 -1.27
CA TYR A 201 12.75 -2.35 -1.34
C TYR A 201 11.50 -1.55 -1.74
N ARG A 202 11.29 -0.38 -1.11
CA ARG A 202 10.16 0.51 -1.43
C ARG A 202 10.27 1.11 -2.81
N PHE A 203 11.48 1.42 -3.28
CA PHE A 203 11.69 1.90 -4.64
C PHE A 203 11.20 0.89 -5.68
N PHE A 204 11.56 -0.39 -5.56
CA PHE A 204 11.06 -1.44 -6.45
C PHE A 204 9.55 -1.67 -6.28
N ALA A 205 9.06 -1.71 -5.05
CA ALA A 205 7.66 -1.97 -4.76
C ALA A 205 6.73 -0.85 -5.26
N TRP A 206 7.09 0.42 -5.03
CA TRP A 206 6.25 1.57 -5.35
C TRP A 206 6.56 2.17 -6.73
N GLY A 207 7.79 1.99 -7.22
CA GLY A 207 8.18 2.43 -8.56
C GLY A 207 7.36 1.80 -9.69
N MET A 208 6.70 0.67 -9.42
CA MET A 208 5.80 0.02 -10.38
C MET A 208 4.39 0.64 -10.42
N ILE A 209 4.02 1.49 -9.47
CA ILE A 209 2.72 2.19 -9.45
C ILE A 209 2.53 3.08 -10.70
N PRO A 210 3.45 3.98 -11.05
CA PRO A 210 3.33 4.80 -12.27
C PRO A 210 3.25 3.95 -13.54
N VAL A 211 3.96 2.83 -13.58
CA VAL A 211 3.91 1.91 -14.74
C VAL A 211 2.51 1.31 -14.88
N GLY A 212 1.90 0.87 -13.77
CA GLY A 212 0.52 0.37 -13.77
C GLY A 212 -0.50 1.42 -14.20
N ALA A 213 -0.34 2.66 -13.73
CA ALA A 213 -1.21 3.77 -14.12
C ALA A 213 -1.11 4.09 -15.62
N LEU A 214 0.10 4.11 -16.17
CA LEU A 214 0.35 4.37 -17.59
C LEU A 214 -0.29 3.27 -18.45
N ILE A 215 -0.04 2.01 -18.13
CA ILE A 215 -0.63 0.87 -18.86
C ILE A 215 -2.16 0.95 -18.77
N GLY A 216 -2.74 1.20 -17.60
CA GLY A 216 -4.18 1.33 -17.41
C GLY A 216 -4.77 2.47 -18.25
N GLY A 217 -4.11 3.63 -18.29
CA GLY A 217 -4.51 4.75 -19.14
C GLY A 217 -4.51 4.40 -20.63
N ILE A 218 -3.45 3.75 -21.11
CA ILE A 218 -3.35 3.29 -22.51
C ILE A 218 -4.48 2.30 -22.83
N VAL A 219 -4.73 1.31 -21.98
CA VAL A 219 -5.79 0.32 -22.18
C VAL A 219 -7.17 0.99 -22.29
N VAL A 220 -7.46 1.96 -21.41
CA VAL A 220 -8.72 2.73 -21.47
C VAL A 220 -8.84 3.51 -22.78
N THR A 221 -7.78 4.22 -23.19
CA THR A 221 -7.76 5.01 -24.42
C THR A 221 -8.03 4.13 -25.64
N VAL A 222 -7.34 2.99 -25.75
CA VAL A 222 -7.54 2.04 -26.86
C VAL A 222 -8.93 1.41 -26.84
N ALA A 223 -9.43 1.00 -25.67
CA ALA A 223 -10.74 0.35 -25.53
C ALA A 223 -11.91 1.31 -25.86
N ARG A 224 -11.75 2.61 -25.64
CA ARG A 224 -12.77 3.62 -25.96
C ARG A 224 -12.63 4.23 -27.36
N GLY A 225 -11.59 3.89 -28.10
CA GLY A 225 -11.32 4.44 -29.44
C GLY A 225 -10.98 5.92 -29.44
N LEU A 226 -10.39 6.41 -28.32
CA LEU A 226 -9.95 7.81 -28.13
C LEU A 226 -8.53 8.01 -28.61
#